data_7877e329b469c16d2e3b5ad7bb473e31
#
_entry.id   7877e329b469c16d2e3b5ad7bb473e31
#
_cell.length_a   1.000
_cell.length_b   1.000
_cell.length_c   1.000
_cell.angle_alpha   90.00
_cell.angle_beta   90.00
_cell.angle_gamma   90.00
#
_symmetry.space_group_name_H-M   'P 1'
#
loop_
_entity.id
_entity.type
_entity.pdbx_description
1 polymer ?
#
loop_
_entity_poly.entity_id
_entity_poly.type
_entity_poly.pdbx_seq_one_letter_code
_entity_poly.pdbx_strand_id
1 'polypeptide(L)'
;MFEVIAIIAAVIALAVAIVLISAIRKPDAFRVQRVATIKAPAESIFSLINDFRRWGSWSPWENKDPAMKRTFAGADRGKGAVYAWDGNKNVGSGRMEILDTSVPSKIVIKLDFFKPFEGHNTAEFTMLPQGGATNIGTIVTWAMYGPAPFMSKMMQVFMNIDNMIGKDFEAGLANLKKLAEK
;
A
#
# COMPACT_ATOMS: atom_id res chain seq x y z
N MET A 1 14.06 18.73 45.62
CA MET A 1 14.57 17.75 44.64
C MET A 1 13.57 16.59 44.45
N PHE A 2 13.16 15.88 45.49
CA PHE A 2 12.19 14.76 45.39
C PHE A 2 10.83 15.18 44.83
N GLU A 3 10.28 16.34 45.19
CA GLU A 3 8.99 16.85 44.66
C GLU A 3 9.06 17.12 43.14
N VAL A 4 10.14 17.70 42.66
CA VAL A 4 10.33 17.96 41.22
C VAL A 4 10.40 16.63 40.44
N ILE A 5 11.12 15.63 40.97
CA ILE A 5 11.18 14.29 40.37
C ILE A 5 9.80 13.64 40.33
N ALA A 6 9.02 13.75 41.43
CA ALA A 6 7.68 13.20 41.51
C ALA A 6 6.73 13.87 40.50
N ILE A 7 6.80 15.19 40.32
CA ILE A 7 6.01 15.91 39.33
C ILE A 7 6.38 15.47 37.90
N ILE A 8 7.67 15.38 37.58
CA ILE A 8 8.11 14.90 36.27
C ILE A 8 7.63 13.47 36.00
N ALA A 9 7.75 12.59 36.97
CA ALA A 9 7.25 11.20 36.84
C ALA A 9 5.74 11.14 36.59
N ALA A 10 4.95 11.96 37.31
CA ALA A 10 3.50 12.05 37.12
C ALA A 10 3.13 12.58 35.71
N VAL A 11 3.84 13.58 35.21
CA VAL A 11 3.62 14.11 33.86
C VAL A 11 3.94 13.08 32.79
N ILE A 12 5.05 12.33 32.94
CA ILE A 12 5.40 11.25 32.01
C ILE A 12 4.35 10.13 32.05
N ALA A 13 3.92 9.71 33.24
CA ALA A 13 2.89 8.68 33.39
C ALA A 13 1.56 9.11 32.72
N LEU A 14 1.17 10.36 32.88
CA LEU A 14 -0.02 10.91 32.23
C LEU A 14 0.14 10.91 30.71
N ALA A 15 1.27 11.36 30.18
CA ALA A 15 1.53 11.37 28.74
C ALA A 15 1.48 9.94 28.15
N VAL A 16 2.09 8.97 28.81
CA VAL A 16 2.04 7.56 28.41
C VAL A 16 0.60 7.03 28.44
N ALA A 17 -0.17 7.33 29.48
CA ALA A 17 -1.57 6.93 29.57
C ALA A 17 -2.41 7.51 28.43
N ILE A 18 -2.21 8.79 28.06
CA ILE A 18 -2.90 9.43 26.93
C ILE A 18 -2.56 8.71 25.61
N VAL A 19 -1.30 8.38 25.38
CA VAL A 19 -0.87 7.65 24.17
C VAL A 19 -1.50 6.26 24.10
N LEU A 20 -1.46 5.50 25.20
CA LEU A 20 -2.05 4.16 25.27
C LEU A 20 -3.57 4.20 25.02
N ILE A 21 -4.29 5.10 25.68
CA ILE A 21 -5.73 5.27 25.49
C ILE A 21 -6.02 5.66 24.04
N SER A 22 -5.23 6.56 23.46
CA SER A 22 -5.41 6.99 22.08
C SER A 22 -5.17 5.82 21.09
N ALA A 23 -4.19 4.97 21.36
CA ALA A 23 -3.92 3.77 20.56
C ALA A 23 -5.06 2.74 20.66
N ILE A 24 -5.56 2.46 21.86
CA ILE A 24 -6.67 1.52 22.09
C ILE A 24 -7.94 1.96 21.36
N ARG A 25 -8.20 3.26 21.26
CA ARG A 25 -9.36 3.81 20.55
C ARG A 25 -9.25 3.77 19.01
N LYS A 26 -8.08 3.48 18.45
CA LYS A 26 -7.93 3.30 17.01
C LYS A 26 -8.62 2.03 16.53
N PRO A 27 -9.19 2.01 15.29
CA PRO A 27 -9.80 0.82 14.72
C PRO A 27 -8.84 -0.37 14.67
N ASP A 28 -9.40 -1.60 14.73
CA ASP A 28 -8.63 -2.85 14.61
C ASP A 28 -8.21 -3.19 13.18
N ALA A 29 -8.67 -2.41 12.21
CA ALA A 29 -8.32 -2.50 10.81
C ALA A 29 -8.01 -1.11 10.25
N PHE A 30 -7.17 -1.05 9.24
CA PHE A 30 -6.92 0.17 8.48
C PHE A 30 -7.26 -0.02 7.01
N ARG A 31 -7.55 1.08 6.32
CA ARG A 31 -7.70 1.14 4.87
C ARG A 31 -7.12 2.44 4.36
N VAL A 32 -6.21 2.33 3.40
CA VAL A 32 -5.69 3.45 2.61
C VAL A 32 -6.16 3.24 1.17
N GLN A 33 -6.68 4.29 0.56
CA GLN A 33 -7.21 4.20 -0.80
C GLN A 33 -6.97 5.50 -1.56
N ARG A 34 -6.63 5.37 -2.86
CA ARG A 34 -6.56 6.49 -3.80
C ARG A 34 -7.22 6.11 -5.12
N VAL A 35 -7.69 7.12 -5.82
CA VAL A 35 -8.44 6.95 -7.07
C VAL A 35 -7.85 7.88 -8.13
N ALA A 36 -7.75 7.38 -9.36
CA ALA A 36 -7.37 8.19 -10.51
C ALA A 36 -8.24 7.83 -11.73
N THR A 37 -8.56 8.84 -12.53
CA THR A 37 -9.15 8.62 -13.86
C THR A 37 -8.03 8.60 -14.90
N ILE A 38 -7.97 7.52 -15.67
CA ILE A 38 -6.98 7.26 -16.70
C ILE A 38 -7.70 7.16 -18.04
N LYS A 39 -7.24 7.91 -19.04
CA LYS A 39 -7.81 7.92 -20.41
C LYS A 39 -7.25 6.74 -21.22
N ALA A 40 -7.57 5.54 -20.79
CA ALA A 40 -7.17 4.29 -21.43
C ALA A 40 -8.21 3.19 -21.13
N PRO A 41 -8.29 2.15 -22.00
CA PRO A 41 -9.12 0.97 -21.73
C PRO A 41 -8.70 0.24 -20.46
N ALA A 42 -9.67 -0.31 -19.74
CA ALA A 42 -9.42 -1.09 -18.52
C ALA A 42 -8.44 -2.27 -18.77
N GLU A 43 -8.53 -2.91 -19.95
CA GLU A 43 -7.66 -4.02 -20.36
C GLU A 43 -6.18 -3.63 -20.41
N SER A 44 -5.89 -2.43 -20.95
CA SER A 44 -4.52 -1.90 -21.02
C SER A 44 -3.95 -1.68 -19.61
N ILE A 45 -4.73 -1.06 -18.73
CA ILE A 45 -4.34 -0.79 -17.34
C ILE A 45 -4.21 -2.10 -16.56
N PHE A 46 -5.19 -3.00 -16.70
CA PHE A 46 -5.17 -4.32 -16.07
C PHE A 46 -3.88 -5.07 -16.41
N SER A 47 -3.46 -5.07 -17.68
CA SER A 47 -2.27 -5.76 -18.14
C SER A 47 -0.98 -5.24 -17.48
N LEU A 48 -0.93 -3.94 -17.10
CA LEU A 48 0.20 -3.32 -16.43
C LEU A 48 0.28 -3.73 -14.95
N ILE A 49 -0.86 -3.98 -14.31
CA ILE A 49 -0.94 -4.32 -12.90
C ILE A 49 -0.84 -5.83 -12.68
N ASN A 50 -1.45 -6.63 -13.58
CA ASN A 50 -1.57 -8.08 -13.49
C ASN A 50 -0.25 -8.85 -13.71
N ASP A 51 0.81 -8.15 -14.11
CA ASP A 51 2.16 -8.69 -14.32
C ASP A 51 3.17 -7.92 -13.45
N PHE A 52 3.67 -8.57 -12.41
CA PHE A 52 4.64 -7.96 -11.50
C PHE A 52 5.95 -7.54 -12.17
N ARG A 53 6.34 -8.18 -13.30
CA ARG A 53 7.55 -7.77 -14.07
C ARG A 53 7.38 -6.39 -14.68
N ARG A 54 6.16 -5.91 -14.86
CA ARG A 54 5.84 -4.57 -15.39
C ARG A 54 5.83 -3.48 -14.33
N TRP A 55 5.82 -3.85 -13.03
CA TRP A 55 5.75 -2.88 -11.93
C TRP A 55 6.96 -1.94 -11.90
N GLY A 56 8.14 -2.39 -12.35
CA GLY A 56 9.31 -1.55 -12.50
C GLY A 56 9.10 -0.28 -13.34
N SER A 57 8.08 -0.26 -14.20
CA SER A 57 7.78 0.88 -15.06
C SER A 57 6.89 1.96 -14.42
N TRP A 58 6.18 1.64 -13.32
CA TRP A 58 5.21 2.56 -12.74
C TRP A 58 5.18 2.59 -11.20
N SER A 59 5.55 1.50 -10.53
CA SER A 59 5.50 1.44 -9.06
C SER A 59 6.51 2.41 -8.43
N PRO A 60 6.09 3.26 -7.49
CA PRO A 60 6.97 4.25 -6.86
C PRO A 60 8.06 3.61 -6.00
N TRP A 61 7.82 2.41 -5.47
CA TRP A 61 8.79 1.71 -4.63
C TRP A 61 10.00 1.22 -5.40
N GLU A 62 9.85 0.95 -6.69
CA GLU A 62 10.96 0.55 -7.56
C GLU A 62 12.04 1.63 -7.67
N ASN A 63 11.63 2.91 -7.56
CA ASN A 63 12.54 4.05 -7.60
C ASN A 63 13.16 4.39 -6.23
N LYS A 64 12.55 3.92 -5.12
CA LYS A 64 13.08 4.17 -3.76
C LYS A 64 14.32 3.32 -3.45
N ASP A 65 14.45 2.18 -4.12
CA ASP A 65 15.65 1.33 -4.08
C ASP A 65 15.83 0.58 -5.40
N PRO A 66 16.47 1.21 -6.39
CA PRO A 66 16.75 0.56 -7.69
C PRO A 66 17.60 -0.71 -7.56
N ALA A 67 18.41 -0.82 -6.49
CA ALA A 67 19.31 -1.95 -6.23
C ALA A 67 18.65 -3.08 -5.44
N MET A 68 17.37 -2.94 -5.01
CA MET A 68 16.70 -3.99 -4.24
C MET A 68 16.69 -5.31 -4.99
N LYS A 69 16.87 -6.41 -4.25
CA LYS A 69 16.79 -7.75 -4.81
C LYS A 69 15.31 -8.09 -5.08
N ARG A 70 15.02 -8.51 -6.31
CA ARG A 70 13.69 -8.92 -6.77
C ARG A 70 13.68 -10.40 -7.10
N THR A 71 12.65 -11.10 -6.65
CA THR A 71 12.47 -12.53 -6.95
C THR A 71 11.04 -12.73 -7.45
N PHE A 72 10.91 -13.31 -8.64
CA PHE A 72 9.64 -13.67 -9.25
C PHE A 72 9.47 -15.17 -9.19
N ALA A 73 8.28 -15.65 -8.85
CA ALA A 73 7.95 -17.07 -8.75
C ALA A 73 6.46 -17.30 -9.06
N GLY A 74 6.07 -18.57 -9.13
CA GLY A 74 4.69 -18.96 -9.45
C GLY A 74 4.34 -18.72 -10.91
N ALA A 75 3.12 -18.25 -11.16
CA ALA A 75 2.68 -17.92 -12.51
C ALA A 75 3.40 -16.70 -13.07
N ASP A 76 3.56 -16.62 -14.38
CA ASP A 76 4.20 -15.46 -15.01
C ASP A 76 3.41 -14.16 -14.81
N ARG A 77 2.07 -14.26 -14.74
CA ARG A 77 1.12 -13.17 -14.50
C ARG A 77 -0.20 -13.72 -13.99
N GLY A 78 -1.03 -12.84 -13.41
CA GLY A 78 -2.34 -13.19 -12.88
C GLY A 78 -2.28 -14.06 -11.63
N LYS A 79 -3.35 -14.77 -11.34
CA LYS A 79 -3.49 -15.59 -10.14
C LYS A 79 -2.33 -16.55 -9.96
N GLY A 80 -1.72 -16.56 -8.77
CA GLY A 80 -0.54 -17.35 -8.43
C GLY A 80 0.80 -16.74 -8.83
N ALA A 81 0.82 -15.56 -9.47
CA ALA A 81 2.05 -14.81 -9.66
C ALA A 81 2.58 -14.28 -8.33
N VAL A 82 3.87 -14.41 -8.09
CA VAL A 82 4.57 -14.03 -6.87
C VAL A 82 5.70 -13.06 -7.17
N TYR A 83 5.81 -12.02 -6.36
CA TYR A 83 6.92 -11.07 -6.34
C TYR A 83 7.39 -10.87 -4.91
N ALA A 84 8.68 -11.14 -4.66
CA ALA A 84 9.31 -10.86 -3.38
C ALA A 84 10.44 -9.86 -3.57
N TRP A 85 10.63 -9.00 -2.56
CA TRP A 85 11.69 -7.99 -2.56
C TRP A 85 12.46 -8.01 -1.25
N ASP A 86 13.74 -7.66 -1.32
CA ASP A 86 14.61 -7.40 -0.17
C ASP A 86 15.50 -6.21 -0.50
N GLY A 87 15.26 -5.11 0.16
CA GLY A 87 15.91 -3.84 -0.12
C GLY A 87 16.34 -3.09 1.12
N ASN A 88 16.65 -1.82 0.92
CA ASN A 88 17.14 -0.93 1.96
C ASN A 88 16.03 -0.53 2.97
N LYS A 89 16.38 0.30 3.95
CA LYS A 89 15.44 0.78 5.00
C LYS A 89 14.21 1.54 4.49
N ASN A 90 14.23 2.01 3.24
CA ASN A 90 13.11 2.79 2.66
C ASN A 90 12.02 1.89 2.06
N VAL A 91 12.38 0.67 1.64
CA VAL A 91 11.46 -0.30 1.04
C VAL A 91 11.30 -1.57 1.87
N GLY A 92 12.25 -1.87 2.77
CA GLY A 92 12.22 -3.05 3.61
C GLY A 92 12.26 -4.35 2.82
N SER A 93 11.61 -5.39 3.33
CA SER A 93 11.44 -6.65 2.63
C SER A 93 10.02 -7.20 2.76
N GLY A 94 9.59 -7.96 1.76
CA GLY A 94 8.26 -8.54 1.74
C GLY A 94 7.97 -9.40 0.52
N ARG A 95 6.71 -9.79 0.39
CA ARG A 95 6.22 -10.65 -0.67
C ARG A 95 4.80 -10.26 -1.07
N MET A 96 4.53 -10.29 -2.34
CA MET A 96 3.19 -10.16 -2.91
C MET A 96 2.81 -11.44 -3.67
N GLU A 97 1.51 -11.76 -3.65
CA GLU A 97 0.94 -12.84 -4.45
C GLU A 97 -0.42 -12.42 -4.98
N ILE A 98 -0.64 -12.56 -6.28
CA ILE A 98 -1.97 -12.34 -6.86
C ILE A 98 -2.86 -13.52 -6.47
N LEU A 99 -3.84 -13.24 -5.61
CA LEU A 99 -4.77 -14.26 -5.12
C LEU A 99 -5.93 -14.50 -6.07
N ASP A 100 -6.41 -13.42 -6.71
CA ASP A 100 -7.56 -13.48 -7.58
C ASP A 100 -7.58 -12.34 -8.60
N THR A 101 -8.23 -12.61 -9.74
CA THR A 101 -8.40 -11.63 -10.82
C THR A 101 -9.75 -11.79 -11.50
N SER A 102 -10.43 -10.66 -11.73
CA SER A 102 -11.62 -10.55 -12.59
C SER A 102 -11.27 -9.61 -13.74
N VAL A 103 -10.98 -10.18 -14.90
CA VAL A 103 -10.54 -9.41 -16.09
C VAL A 103 -11.70 -8.61 -16.67
N PRO A 104 -11.52 -7.34 -17.01
CA PRO A 104 -10.39 -6.46 -16.72
C PRO A 104 -10.60 -5.56 -15.49
N SER A 105 -11.49 -5.94 -14.57
CA SER A 105 -12.10 -5.05 -13.56
C SER A 105 -11.45 -5.10 -12.18
N LYS A 106 -10.77 -6.21 -11.81
CA LYS A 106 -10.29 -6.38 -10.43
C LYS A 106 -9.06 -7.26 -10.33
N ILE A 107 -8.13 -6.88 -9.42
CA ILE A 107 -6.97 -7.69 -9.01
C ILE A 107 -6.87 -7.62 -7.49
N VAL A 108 -6.75 -8.78 -6.85
CA VAL A 108 -6.57 -8.92 -5.40
C VAL A 108 -5.20 -9.52 -5.14
N ILE A 109 -4.42 -8.84 -4.30
CA ILE A 109 -3.04 -9.18 -4.00
C ILE A 109 -2.87 -9.35 -2.50
N LYS A 110 -2.34 -10.50 -2.07
CA LYS A 110 -1.80 -10.66 -0.73
C LYS A 110 -0.49 -9.90 -0.64
N LEU A 111 -0.30 -9.13 0.44
CA LEU A 111 0.87 -8.29 0.64
C LEU A 111 1.41 -8.53 2.05
N ASP A 112 2.50 -9.28 2.13
CA ASP A 112 3.19 -9.59 3.38
C ASP A 112 4.47 -8.75 3.48
N PHE A 113 4.60 -7.95 4.53
CA PHE A 113 5.82 -7.27 4.92
C PHE A 113 6.56 -8.11 5.95
N PHE A 114 7.90 -8.20 5.82
CA PHE A 114 8.77 -8.89 6.78
C PHE A 114 9.64 -7.91 7.56
N LYS A 115 10.10 -6.82 6.91
CA LYS A 115 10.92 -5.76 7.51
C LYS A 115 10.40 -4.38 7.07
N PRO A 116 10.52 -3.33 7.93
CA PRO A 116 11.07 -3.36 9.29
C PRO A 116 10.10 -3.95 10.32
N PHE A 117 8.80 -4.05 10.00
CA PHE A 117 7.76 -4.62 10.85
C PHE A 117 6.95 -5.62 10.07
N GLU A 118 6.65 -6.74 10.69
CA GLU A 118 5.79 -7.76 10.10
C GLU A 118 4.35 -7.23 9.95
N GLY A 119 3.75 -7.54 8.78
CA GLY A 119 2.39 -7.12 8.49
C GLY A 119 1.79 -7.92 7.35
N HIS A 120 0.51 -8.28 7.49
CA HIS A 120 -0.25 -9.07 6.52
C HIS A 120 -1.43 -8.25 6.03
N ASN A 121 -1.38 -7.84 4.78
CA ASN A 121 -2.35 -6.94 4.19
C ASN A 121 -2.90 -7.49 2.88
N THR A 122 -3.97 -6.88 2.42
CA THR A 122 -4.51 -7.06 1.08
C THR A 122 -4.37 -5.76 0.31
N ALA A 123 -3.78 -5.82 -0.87
CA ALA A 123 -3.85 -4.75 -1.86
C ALA A 123 -4.89 -5.12 -2.93
N GLU A 124 -5.69 -4.14 -3.32
CA GLU A 124 -6.77 -4.35 -4.28
C GLU A 124 -6.75 -3.23 -5.32
N PHE A 125 -6.83 -3.61 -6.58
CA PHE A 125 -7.07 -2.70 -7.68
C PHE A 125 -8.44 -2.97 -8.27
N THR A 126 -9.23 -1.92 -8.46
CA THR A 126 -10.46 -1.99 -9.24
C THR A 126 -10.40 -1.01 -10.40
N MET A 127 -10.91 -1.44 -11.55
CA MET A 127 -10.93 -0.68 -12.78
C MET A 127 -12.36 -0.65 -13.31
N LEU A 128 -12.99 0.53 -13.25
CA LEU A 128 -14.35 0.73 -13.69
C LEU A 128 -14.33 1.56 -14.99
N PRO A 129 -14.75 1.01 -16.13
CA PRO A 129 -14.88 1.76 -17.36
C PRO A 129 -15.76 3.00 -17.15
N GLN A 130 -15.32 4.14 -17.68
CA GLN A 130 -16.06 5.40 -17.64
C GLN A 130 -16.16 5.95 -19.05
N GLY A 131 -17.38 6.35 -19.46
CA GLY A 131 -17.62 6.98 -20.74
C GLY A 131 -18.43 6.12 -21.71
N GLY A 132 -18.86 6.74 -22.81
CA GLY A 132 -19.58 6.10 -23.92
C GLY A 132 -18.65 5.69 -25.06
N ALA A 133 -19.20 5.32 -26.21
CA ALA A 133 -18.47 4.79 -27.37
C ALA A 133 -17.30 5.66 -27.89
N THR A 134 -17.29 6.95 -27.60
CA THR A 134 -16.28 7.91 -28.09
C THR A 134 -15.32 8.44 -27.00
N ASN A 135 -15.56 8.14 -25.72
CA ASN A 135 -14.72 8.62 -24.60
C ASN A 135 -14.27 7.45 -23.73
N ILE A 136 -13.14 6.90 -24.07
CA ILE A 136 -12.55 5.75 -23.36
C ILE A 136 -11.80 6.27 -22.13
N GLY A 137 -12.29 5.92 -20.95
CA GLY A 137 -11.63 6.21 -19.68
C GLY A 137 -11.89 5.10 -18.68
N THR A 138 -11.05 5.02 -17.67
CA THR A 138 -11.16 4.05 -16.58
C THR A 138 -10.92 4.74 -15.25
N ILE A 139 -11.84 4.57 -14.32
CA ILE A 139 -11.61 4.92 -12.90
C ILE A 139 -10.84 3.77 -12.28
N VAL A 140 -9.61 4.04 -11.87
CA VAL A 140 -8.74 3.08 -11.18
C VAL A 140 -8.69 3.42 -9.69
N THR A 141 -9.08 2.48 -8.86
CA THR A 141 -8.93 2.57 -7.41
C THR A 141 -7.83 1.63 -6.97
N TRP A 142 -6.88 2.14 -6.22
CA TRP A 142 -5.86 1.36 -5.52
C TRP A 142 -6.12 1.45 -4.03
N ALA A 143 -6.41 0.32 -3.39
CA ALA A 143 -6.65 0.20 -1.96
C ALA A 143 -5.65 -0.76 -1.33
N MET A 144 -5.28 -0.51 -0.08
CA MET A 144 -4.61 -1.45 0.80
C MET A 144 -5.32 -1.45 2.14
N TYR A 145 -5.59 -2.62 2.67
CA TYR A 145 -6.26 -2.79 3.95
C TYR A 145 -5.75 -4.04 4.67
N GLY A 146 -5.91 -4.05 5.97
CA GLY A 146 -5.49 -5.17 6.80
C GLY A 146 -5.74 -4.93 8.28
N PRO A 147 -5.34 -5.88 9.14
CA PRO A 147 -5.42 -5.72 10.58
C PRO A 147 -4.48 -4.62 11.06
N ALA A 148 -4.90 -3.91 12.11
CA ALA A 148 -4.08 -2.94 12.82
C ALA A 148 -3.77 -3.46 14.24
N PRO A 149 -2.76 -4.32 14.41
CA PRO A 149 -2.34 -4.78 15.72
C PRO A 149 -1.90 -3.61 16.60
N PHE A 150 -1.87 -3.81 17.91
CA PHE A 150 -1.63 -2.75 18.89
C PHE A 150 -0.40 -1.88 18.56
N MET A 151 0.70 -2.49 18.13
CA MET A 151 1.91 -1.76 17.73
C MET A 151 1.64 -0.81 16.53
N SER A 152 0.89 -1.27 15.52
CA SER A 152 0.46 -0.41 14.41
C SER A 152 -0.43 0.75 14.88
N LYS A 153 -1.34 0.50 15.85
CA LYS A 153 -2.16 1.55 16.44
C LYS A 153 -1.33 2.58 17.20
N MET A 154 -0.31 2.13 17.93
CA MET A 154 0.65 3.01 18.60
C MET A 154 1.38 3.92 17.59
N MET A 155 1.87 3.34 16.48
CA MET A 155 2.50 4.13 15.41
C MET A 155 1.54 5.15 14.80
N GLN A 156 0.27 4.80 14.63
CA GLN A 156 -0.77 5.70 14.11
C GLN A 156 -1.12 6.88 15.03
N VAL A 157 -0.71 6.87 16.29
CA VAL A 157 -0.84 8.04 17.18
C VAL A 157 0.14 9.14 16.77
N PHE A 158 1.33 8.75 16.30
CA PHE A 158 2.42 9.68 15.95
C PHE A 158 2.55 9.93 14.45
N MET A 159 2.06 9.01 13.62
CA MET A 159 2.26 9.03 12.17
C MET A 159 0.91 8.91 11.44
N ASN A 160 0.70 9.75 10.45
CA ASN A 160 -0.45 9.62 9.56
C ASN A 160 -0.13 8.62 8.44
N ILE A 161 -0.48 7.35 8.66
CA ILE A 161 -0.23 6.25 7.72
C ILE A 161 -0.99 6.48 6.40
N ASP A 162 -2.21 7.02 6.45
CA ASP A 162 -2.97 7.33 5.22
C ASP A 162 -2.25 8.33 4.34
N ASN A 163 -1.69 9.41 4.93
CA ASN A 163 -0.92 10.38 4.17
C ASN A 163 0.38 9.80 3.62
N MET A 164 1.08 8.97 4.40
CA MET A 164 2.37 8.41 4.00
C MET A 164 2.21 7.44 2.83
N ILE A 165 1.37 6.43 2.98
CA ILE A 165 1.10 5.42 1.95
C ILE A 165 0.30 6.02 0.79
N GLY A 166 -0.65 6.90 1.11
CA GLY A 166 -1.50 7.54 0.11
C GLY A 166 -0.72 8.36 -0.91
N LYS A 167 0.33 9.08 -0.49
CA LYS A 167 1.23 9.79 -1.42
C LYS A 167 1.94 8.84 -2.38
N ASP A 168 2.36 7.68 -1.91
CA ASP A 168 2.96 6.66 -2.77
C ASP A 168 1.93 6.11 -3.76
N PHE A 169 0.69 5.88 -3.34
CA PHE A 169 -0.38 5.45 -4.25
C PHE A 169 -0.70 6.52 -5.29
N GLU A 170 -0.76 7.78 -4.90
CA GLU A 170 -0.96 8.90 -5.83
C GLU A 170 0.16 8.97 -6.87
N ALA A 171 1.42 8.83 -6.45
CA ALA A 171 2.57 8.80 -7.35
C ALA A 171 2.51 7.59 -8.30
N GLY A 172 2.18 6.40 -7.79
CA GLY A 172 2.04 5.19 -8.57
C GLY A 172 0.92 5.29 -9.60
N LEU A 173 -0.26 5.77 -9.20
CA LEU A 173 -1.39 5.99 -10.11
C LEU A 173 -1.07 7.05 -11.18
N ALA A 174 -0.33 8.11 -10.83
CA ALA A 174 0.12 9.11 -11.80
C ALA A 174 1.12 8.53 -12.81
N ASN A 175 2.02 7.65 -12.38
CA ASN A 175 2.94 6.95 -13.29
C ASN A 175 2.20 5.96 -14.19
N LEU A 176 1.27 5.20 -13.63
CA LEU A 176 0.40 4.28 -14.36
C LEU A 176 -0.40 5.00 -15.43
N LYS A 177 -0.95 6.18 -15.08
CA LYS A 177 -1.65 7.07 -16.01
C LYS A 177 -0.76 7.50 -17.17
N LYS A 178 0.43 8.02 -16.87
CA LYS A 178 1.40 8.44 -17.92
C LYS A 178 1.78 7.29 -18.86
N LEU A 179 1.83 6.06 -18.34
CA LEU A 179 2.20 4.88 -19.11
C LEU A 179 1.04 4.38 -19.99
N ALA A 180 -0.18 4.39 -19.46
CA ALA A 180 -1.35 3.85 -20.14
C ALA A 180 -1.96 4.82 -21.18
N GLU A 181 -1.72 6.13 -21.06
CA GLU A 181 -2.23 7.18 -21.96
C GLU A 181 -1.28 7.49 -23.14
N LYS A 182 -0.18 6.73 -23.29
CA LYS A 182 0.72 6.81 -24.46
C LYS A 182 0.13 6.04 -25.63
#